data_951997f11e95310b3568b2f1e8e0189b
#
_entry.id   951997f11e95310b3568b2f1e8e0189b
#
_cell.length_a   1.000
_cell.length_b   1.000
_cell.length_c   1.000
_cell.angle_alpha   90.00
_cell.angle_beta   90.00
_cell.angle_gamma   90.00
#
_symmetry.space_group_name_H-M   'P 1'
#
loop_
_entity.id
_entity.type
_entity.pdbx_description
1 polymer ?
#
loop_
_entity_poly.entity_id
_entity_poly.type
_entity_poly.pdbx_seq_one_letter_code
_entity_poly.pdbx_strand_id
1 'polypeptide(L)'
;VRVASGQGFWGDELEAPVRQVEGGPIDYLVLDYLAEVTMSILRKQRAKEPDAGYERDFVTLMSRIFPACVERGIRVVSNAGGVNPHGCVEALVAAGRSAGVGGRARVGLVTGDDLMDRLDALLGAGHELRHMESGEPLADVRERVQSANVYLGAAPIVEALRRGAGVVLTGRAIDAALTYAPLVYELDWP
;
A
#
# COMPACT_ATOMS: atom_id res chain seq x y z
N VAL A 1 21.00 5.37 5.64
CA VAL A 1 19.70 5.49 4.95
C VAL A 1 18.85 6.55 5.63
N ARG A 2 18.13 7.35 4.86
CA ARG A 2 17.25 8.43 5.31
C ARG A 2 15.84 8.13 4.82
N VAL A 3 14.95 7.82 5.75
CA VAL A 3 13.56 7.51 5.48
C VAL A 3 12.70 8.67 5.94
N ALA A 4 11.93 9.25 5.04
CA ALA A 4 10.97 10.30 5.34
C ALA A 4 9.54 9.71 5.35
N SER A 5 8.75 10.08 6.35
CA SER A 5 7.30 9.81 6.37
C SER A 5 6.57 11.03 5.82
N GLY A 6 5.92 10.87 4.68
CA GLY A 6 5.22 11.95 4.00
C GLY A 6 3.71 11.97 4.26
N GLN A 7 3.13 10.83 4.59
CA GLN A 7 1.71 10.65 4.94
C GLN A 7 1.62 9.67 6.09
N GLY A 8 0.79 9.96 7.09
CA GLY A 8 0.53 9.09 8.22
C GLY A 8 -0.90 8.52 8.22
N PHE A 9 -1.80 9.07 7.43
CA PHE A 9 -3.19 8.60 7.26
C PHE A 9 -3.83 9.21 6.02
N TRP A 10 -4.93 8.64 5.55
CA TRP A 10 -5.71 9.21 4.46
C TRP A 10 -6.35 10.55 4.85
N GLY A 11 -6.05 11.59 4.08
CA GLY A 11 -6.49 12.96 4.35
C GLY A 11 -5.45 13.82 5.10
N ASP A 12 -4.22 13.30 5.27
CA ASP A 12 -3.09 14.08 5.75
C ASP A 12 -2.65 15.14 4.72
N GLU A 13 -1.74 16.02 5.10
CA GLU A 13 -1.30 17.15 4.28
C GLU A 13 -0.58 16.71 3.00
N LEU A 14 -1.20 16.90 1.83
CA LEU A 14 -0.65 16.49 0.54
C LEU A 14 0.64 17.25 0.14
N GLU A 15 0.91 18.40 0.73
CA GLU A 15 2.13 19.17 0.46
C GLU A 15 3.34 18.69 1.27
N ALA A 16 3.11 17.95 2.37
CA ALA A 16 4.22 17.46 3.19
C ALA A 16 5.19 16.56 2.42
N PRO A 17 4.75 15.53 1.68
CA PRO A 17 5.66 14.71 0.87
C PRO A 17 6.34 15.49 -0.25
N VAL A 18 5.67 16.49 -0.84
CA VAL A 18 6.27 17.36 -1.86
C VAL A 18 7.45 18.11 -1.27
N ARG A 19 7.25 18.77 -0.11
CA ARG A 19 8.33 19.49 0.59
C ARG A 19 9.49 18.59 0.98
N GLN A 20 9.23 17.33 1.35
CA GLN A 20 10.28 16.38 1.70
C GLN A 20 11.10 15.97 0.47
N VAL A 21 10.45 15.69 -0.66
CA VAL A 21 11.12 15.36 -1.91
C VAL A 21 11.95 16.53 -2.41
N GLU A 22 11.45 17.77 -2.31
CA GLU A 22 12.14 18.98 -2.80
C GLU A 22 13.24 19.46 -1.86
N GLY A 23 13.00 19.42 -0.56
CA GLY A 23 13.78 20.14 0.44
C GLY A 23 14.97 19.38 1.04
N GLY A 24 15.02 18.09 0.93
CA GLY A 24 16.04 17.31 1.63
C GLY A 24 16.65 16.15 0.88
N PRO A 25 17.85 15.74 1.27
CA PRO A 25 18.39 14.47 0.82
C PRO A 25 17.67 13.36 1.58
N ILE A 26 16.72 12.70 0.94
CA ILE A 26 16.06 11.48 1.41
C ILE A 26 16.32 10.32 0.46
N ASP A 27 16.38 9.11 0.97
CA ASP A 27 16.59 7.90 0.18
C ASP A 27 15.26 7.18 -0.06
N TYR A 28 14.33 7.29 0.92
CA TYR A 28 13.00 6.71 0.88
C TYR A 28 11.93 7.71 1.32
N LEU A 29 10.80 7.67 0.62
CA LEU A 29 9.56 8.33 1.00
C LEU A 29 8.53 7.25 1.34
N VAL A 30 8.02 7.28 2.58
CA VAL A 30 6.96 6.38 3.05
C VAL A 30 5.64 7.14 3.10
N LEU A 31 4.61 6.53 2.54
CA LEU A 31 3.26 7.10 2.44
C LEU A 31 2.26 6.08 2.97
N ASP A 32 1.78 6.30 4.18
CA ASP A 32 0.80 5.45 4.86
C ASP A 32 -0.60 6.07 4.76
N TYR A 33 -1.55 5.33 4.20
CA TYR A 33 -2.92 5.78 3.98
C TYR A 33 -3.96 4.92 4.71
N LEU A 34 -3.62 3.67 5.05
CA LEU A 34 -4.63 2.68 5.37
C LEU A 34 -4.77 2.40 6.86
N ALA A 35 -6.01 2.45 7.30
CA ALA A 35 -6.50 1.87 8.54
C ALA A 35 -7.72 0.96 8.22
N GLU A 36 -8.28 0.30 9.22
CA GLU A 36 -9.46 -0.57 9.05
C GLU A 36 -10.65 0.19 8.48
N VAL A 37 -10.85 1.42 8.94
CA VAL A 37 -11.92 2.30 8.47
C VAL A 37 -11.72 2.66 6.99
N THR A 38 -10.51 3.01 6.59
CA THR A 38 -10.21 3.36 5.18
C THR A 38 -10.39 2.16 4.27
N MET A 39 -10.00 0.96 4.68
CA MET A 39 -10.26 -0.28 3.92
C MET A 39 -11.75 -0.50 3.69
N SER A 40 -12.59 -0.28 4.71
CA SER A 40 -14.06 -0.37 4.59
C SER A 40 -14.63 0.66 3.61
N ILE A 41 -14.11 1.89 3.63
CA ILE A 41 -14.54 2.96 2.70
C ILE A 41 -14.15 2.59 1.27
N LEU A 42 -12.90 2.18 1.05
CA LEU A 42 -12.40 1.77 -0.27
C LEU A 42 -13.19 0.59 -0.82
N ARG A 43 -13.56 -0.37 0.03
CA ARG A 43 -14.42 -1.50 -0.38
C ARG A 43 -15.79 -1.03 -0.84
N LYS A 44 -16.41 -0.10 -0.11
CA LYS A 44 -17.70 0.48 -0.51
C LYS A 44 -17.61 1.30 -1.80
N GLN A 45 -16.50 2.00 -2.00
CA GLN A 45 -16.26 2.72 -3.26
C GLN A 45 -16.14 1.74 -4.43
N ARG A 46 -15.33 0.68 -4.29
CA ARG A 46 -15.15 -0.34 -5.32
C ARG A 46 -16.44 -1.08 -5.68
N ALA A 47 -17.31 -1.30 -4.70
CA ALA A 47 -18.62 -1.92 -4.95
C ALA A 47 -19.54 -1.06 -5.84
N LYS A 48 -19.34 0.26 -5.85
CA LYS A 48 -20.09 1.20 -6.70
C LYS A 48 -19.40 1.48 -8.02
N GLU A 49 -18.08 1.54 -8.01
CA GLU A 49 -17.20 1.88 -9.12
C GLU A 49 -16.08 0.83 -9.17
N PRO A 50 -16.13 -0.17 -10.06
CA PRO A 50 -15.18 -1.29 -10.09
C PRO A 50 -13.71 -0.88 -10.19
N ASP A 51 -13.42 0.26 -10.83
CA ASP A 51 -12.07 0.80 -10.99
C ASP A 51 -11.58 1.58 -9.76
N ALA A 52 -12.46 1.87 -8.79
CA ALA A 52 -12.09 2.48 -7.51
C ALA A 52 -11.53 1.44 -6.51
N GLY A 53 -11.32 1.85 -5.26
CA GLY A 53 -10.88 0.97 -4.17
C GLY A 53 -9.40 1.09 -3.86
N TYR A 54 -8.74 2.14 -4.32
CA TYR A 54 -7.40 2.56 -3.95
C TYR A 54 -7.35 4.06 -3.67
N GLU A 55 -6.26 4.54 -3.10
CA GLU A 55 -6.09 5.95 -2.75
C GLU A 55 -5.76 6.79 -3.98
N ARG A 56 -6.75 7.56 -4.46
CA ARG A 56 -6.58 8.43 -5.65
C ARG A 56 -5.63 9.60 -5.38
N ASP A 57 -5.60 10.08 -4.13
CA ASP A 57 -4.68 11.15 -3.72
C ASP A 57 -3.21 10.75 -3.87
N PHE A 58 -2.89 9.46 -3.63
CA PHE A 58 -1.57 8.91 -3.91
C PHE A 58 -1.17 9.08 -5.39
N VAL A 59 -2.06 8.75 -6.32
CA VAL A 59 -1.79 8.89 -7.76
C VAL A 59 -1.62 10.35 -8.14
N THR A 60 -2.46 11.23 -7.58
CA THR A 60 -2.36 12.69 -7.77
C THR A 60 -1.04 13.23 -7.24
N LEU A 61 -0.64 12.84 -6.04
CA LEU A 61 0.65 13.20 -5.45
C LEU A 61 1.82 12.70 -6.34
N MET A 62 1.79 11.42 -6.70
CA MET A 62 2.84 10.83 -7.52
C MET A 62 2.98 11.50 -8.89
N SER A 63 1.90 11.97 -9.51
CA SER A 63 1.97 12.73 -10.77
C SER A 63 2.85 13.98 -10.66
N ARG A 64 2.95 14.56 -9.46
CA ARG A 64 3.74 15.76 -9.16
C ARG A 64 5.19 15.44 -8.80
N ILE A 65 5.41 14.44 -7.95
CA ILE A 65 6.73 14.15 -7.36
C ILE A 65 7.51 13.04 -8.07
N PHE A 66 6.87 12.22 -8.88
CA PHE A 66 7.50 11.04 -9.48
C PHE A 66 8.73 11.38 -10.33
N PRO A 67 8.72 12.44 -11.19
CA PRO A 67 9.93 12.83 -11.92
C PRO A 67 11.10 13.13 -10.98
N ALA A 68 10.88 13.90 -9.93
CA ALA A 68 11.92 14.24 -8.95
C ALA A 68 12.41 13.01 -8.17
N CYS A 69 11.50 12.09 -7.82
CA CYS A 69 11.88 10.83 -7.16
C CYS A 69 12.82 10.01 -8.06
N VAL A 70 12.48 9.86 -9.35
CA VAL A 70 13.31 9.11 -10.30
C VAL A 70 14.66 9.79 -10.53
N GLU A 71 14.67 11.11 -10.69
CA GLU A 71 15.89 11.88 -10.94
C GLU A 71 16.86 11.84 -9.77
N ARG A 72 16.32 11.89 -8.54
CA ARG A 72 17.12 11.88 -7.30
C ARG A 72 17.35 10.49 -6.71
N GLY A 73 16.81 9.44 -7.33
CA GLY A 73 16.92 8.07 -6.84
C GLY A 73 16.13 7.80 -5.56
N ILE A 74 15.10 8.58 -5.26
CA ILE A 74 14.24 8.39 -4.09
C ILE A 74 13.27 7.25 -4.37
N ARG A 75 13.25 6.25 -3.51
CA ARG A 75 12.29 5.13 -3.57
C ARG A 75 11.05 5.45 -2.76
N VAL A 76 9.89 5.01 -3.24
CA VAL A 76 8.60 5.24 -2.57
C VAL A 76 8.03 3.92 -2.10
N VAL A 77 7.57 3.86 -0.85
CA VAL A 77 6.87 2.69 -0.29
C VAL A 77 5.51 3.16 0.23
N SER A 78 4.44 2.53 -0.22
CA SER A 78 3.08 2.95 0.16
C SER A 78 2.11 1.78 0.19
N ASN A 79 1.12 1.86 1.07
CA ASN A 79 -0.03 0.97 1.14
C ASN A 79 -1.26 1.51 0.37
N ALA A 80 -1.09 2.52 -0.47
CA ALA A 80 -2.18 3.19 -1.19
C ALA A 80 -3.01 2.28 -2.12
N GLY A 81 -2.59 1.03 -2.32
CA GLY A 81 -3.29 0.05 -3.15
C GLY A 81 -4.68 -0.34 -2.64
N GLY A 82 -4.93 -0.19 -1.35
CA GLY A 82 -6.24 -0.47 -0.76
C GLY A 82 -6.75 -1.87 -1.10
N VAL A 83 -8.00 -1.94 -1.56
CA VAL A 83 -8.65 -3.19 -2.02
C VAL A 83 -8.57 -3.37 -3.55
N ASN A 84 -7.90 -2.48 -4.25
CA ASN A 84 -7.66 -2.55 -5.69
C ASN A 84 -6.22 -2.15 -6.04
N PRO A 85 -5.22 -2.89 -5.56
CA PRO A 85 -3.83 -2.51 -5.79
C PRO A 85 -3.42 -2.59 -7.26
N HIS A 86 -4.04 -3.47 -8.07
CA HIS A 86 -3.80 -3.53 -9.51
C HIS A 86 -4.26 -2.26 -10.22
N GLY A 87 -5.49 -1.78 -9.95
CA GLY A 87 -6.00 -0.53 -10.51
C GLY A 87 -5.15 0.68 -10.10
N CYS A 88 -4.63 0.68 -8.86
CA CYS A 88 -3.69 1.71 -8.41
C CYS A 88 -2.39 1.70 -9.22
N VAL A 89 -1.81 0.53 -9.51
CA VAL A 89 -0.61 0.41 -10.34
C VAL A 89 -0.87 0.91 -11.75
N GLU A 90 -2.00 0.55 -12.36
CA GLU A 90 -2.37 1.01 -13.71
C GLU A 90 -2.47 2.54 -13.76
N ALA A 91 -3.16 3.14 -12.79
CA ALA A 91 -3.28 4.59 -12.67
C ALA A 91 -1.92 5.27 -12.43
N LEU A 92 -1.08 4.70 -11.56
CA LEU A 92 0.27 5.19 -11.29
C LEU A 92 1.16 5.14 -12.54
N VAL A 93 1.11 4.03 -13.29
CA VAL A 93 1.87 3.88 -14.55
C VAL A 93 1.41 4.89 -15.59
N ALA A 94 0.10 5.12 -15.71
CA ALA A 94 -0.46 6.13 -16.61
C ALA A 94 0.01 7.54 -16.23
N ALA A 95 -0.07 7.89 -14.93
CA ALA A 95 0.42 9.16 -14.40
C ALA A 95 1.93 9.34 -14.65
N GLY A 96 2.72 8.29 -14.43
CA GLY A 96 4.15 8.32 -14.68
C GLY A 96 4.50 8.52 -16.16
N ARG A 97 3.76 7.91 -17.06
CA ARG A 97 3.92 8.16 -18.52
C ARG A 97 3.63 9.61 -18.88
N SER A 98 2.52 10.16 -18.35
CA SER A 98 2.14 11.56 -18.58
C SER A 98 3.15 12.54 -18.00
N ALA A 99 3.80 12.18 -16.89
CA ALA A 99 4.86 12.97 -16.25
C ALA A 99 6.27 12.76 -16.88
N GLY A 100 6.37 12.01 -17.98
CA GLY A 100 7.65 11.76 -18.66
C GLY A 100 8.58 10.76 -17.95
N VAL A 101 8.07 10.01 -16.97
CA VAL A 101 8.84 9.01 -16.21
C VAL A 101 8.90 7.65 -16.94
N GLY A 102 7.97 7.39 -17.86
CA GLY A 102 7.69 6.09 -18.48
C GLY A 102 8.90 5.18 -18.70
N GLY A 103 8.89 3.99 -18.11
CA GLY A 103 9.96 3.00 -18.21
C GLY A 103 11.21 3.27 -17.36
N ARG A 104 11.33 4.43 -16.73
CA ARG A 104 12.50 4.83 -15.91
C ARG A 104 12.40 4.34 -14.46
N ALA A 105 11.23 3.95 -14.02
CA ALA A 105 11.01 3.37 -12.70
C ALA A 105 10.23 2.05 -12.79
N ARG A 106 10.58 1.10 -11.93
CA ARG A 106 9.83 -0.14 -11.75
C ARG A 106 8.85 0.03 -10.60
N VAL A 107 7.61 -0.40 -10.80
CA VAL A 107 6.61 -0.50 -9.73
C VAL A 107 6.56 -1.95 -9.27
N GLY A 108 6.87 -2.18 -8.00
CA GLY A 108 6.69 -3.45 -7.32
C GLY A 108 5.30 -3.48 -6.69
N LEU A 109 4.52 -4.51 -6.98
CA LEU A 109 3.21 -4.73 -6.40
C LEU A 109 3.27 -5.90 -5.42
N VAL A 110 2.85 -5.64 -4.17
CA VAL A 110 2.70 -6.65 -3.12
C VAL A 110 1.22 -6.90 -2.88
N THR A 111 0.79 -8.14 -3.03
CA THR A 111 -0.61 -8.59 -2.88
C THR A 111 -0.68 -9.78 -1.95
N GLY A 112 -1.91 -10.18 -1.56
CA GLY A 112 -2.17 -11.35 -0.72
C GLY A 112 -2.74 -11.01 0.64
N ASP A 113 -2.99 -9.73 0.90
CA ASP A 113 -3.66 -9.26 2.10
C ASP A 113 -5.18 -9.48 2.07
N ASP A 114 -5.83 -9.40 0.89
CA ASP A 114 -7.27 -9.66 0.75
C ASP A 114 -7.56 -11.16 0.86
N LEU A 115 -8.37 -11.52 1.86
CA LEU A 115 -8.77 -12.90 2.16
C LEU A 115 -10.22 -13.22 1.75
N MET A 116 -10.96 -12.27 1.16
CA MET A 116 -12.39 -12.46 0.89
C MET A 116 -12.68 -13.74 0.12
N ASP A 117 -11.93 -14.00 -0.95
CA ASP A 117 -12.09 -15.20 -1.80
C ASP A 117 -11.58 -16.49 -1.14
N ARG A 118 -10.91 -16.37 0.01
CA ARG A 118 -10.32 -17.49 0.75
C ARG A 118 -11.08 -17.84 2.03
N LEU A 119 -12.00 -16.98 2.48
CA LEU A 119 -12.67 -17.15 3.78
C LEU A 119 -13.37 -18.49 3.91
N ASP A 120 -14.10 -18.93 2.89
CA ASP A 120 -14.85 -20.20 2.95
C ASP A 120 -13.89 -21.40 3.00
N ALA A 121 -12.78 -21.33 2.30
CA ALA A 121 -11.74 -22.36 2.38
C ALA A 121 -11.06 -22.39 3.76
N LEU A 122 -10.81 -21.23 4.36
CA LEU A 122 -10.24 -21.13 5.71
C LEU A 122 -11.20 -21.70 6.76
N LEU A 123 -12.48 -21.34 6.70
CA LEU A 123 -13.51 -21.86 7.60
C LEU A 123 -13.65 -23.40 7.42
N GLY A 124 -13.67 -23.88 6.17
CA GLY A 124 -13.72 -25.30 5.86
C GLY A 124 -12.48 -26.09 6.33
N ALA A 125 -11.32 -25.43 6.44
CA ALA A 125 -10.11 -25.99 7.02
C ALA A 125 -10.08 -25.97 8.56
N GLY A 126 -11.16 -25.50 9.21
CA GLY A 126 -11.29 -25.48 10.66
C GLY A 126 -10.75 -24.23 11.36
N HIS A 127 -10.44 -23.17 10.58
CA HIS A 127 -10.10 -21.87 11.18
C HIS A 127 -11.37 -21.13 11.58
N GLU A 128 -11.66 -21.06 12.87
CA GLU A 128 -12.91 -20.45 13.37
C GLU A 128 -12.94 -18.93 13.20
N LEU A 129 -11.79 -18.25 13.15
CA LEU A 129 -11.66 -16.79 13.01
C LEU A 129 -12.61 -16.06 13.97
N ARG A 130 -12.45 -16.33 15.28
CA ARG A 130 -13.37 -15.81 16.30
C ARG A 130 -13.25 -14.31 16.49
N HIS A 131 -14.39 -13.68 16.80
CA HIS A 131 -14.43 -12.28 17.22
C HIS A 131 -13.59 -12.10 18.49
N MET A 132 -12.74 -11.09 18.50
CA MET A 132 -11.72 -10.88 19.54
C MET A 132 -12.31 -10.66 20.94
N GLU A 133 -13.47 -9.99 21.02
CA GLU A 133 -14.11 -9.65 22.28
C GLU A 133 -15.19 -10.65 22.68
N SER A 134 -16.09 -11.02 21.76
CA SER A 134 -17.23 -11.89 22.07
C SER A 134 -16.93 -13.38 21.97
N GLY A 135 -15.86 -13.75 21.23
CA GLY A 135 -15.53 -15.15 20.95
C GLY A 135 -16.46 -15.82 19.93
N GLU A 136 -17.41 -15.10 19.35
CA GLU A 136 -18.31 -15.65 18.32
C GLU A 136 -17.55 -16.02 17.06
N PRO A 137 -17.83 -17.17 16.42
CA PRO A 137 -17.14 -17.58 15.22
C PRO A 137 -17.55 -16.73 14.02
N LEU A 138 -16.62 -16.50 13.09
CA LEU A 138 -16.90 -15.74 11.87
C LEU A 138 -18.01 -16.38 11.02
N ALA A 139 -18.17 -17.70 11.09
CA ALA A 139 -19.19 -18.43 10.36
C ALA A 139 -20.59 -17.89 10.58
N ASP A 140 -20.91 -17.41 11.80
CA ASP A 140 -22.23 -16.90 12.17
C ASP A 140 -22.58 -15.58 11.48
N VAL A 141 -21.56 -14.87 10.98
CA VAL A 141 -21.73 -13.58 10.33
C VAL A 141 -21.15 -13.54 8.90
N ARG A 142 -20.72 -14.70 8.38
CA ARG A 142 -20.00 -14.82 7.12
C ARG A 142 -20.66 -14.07 5.95
N GLU A 143 -21.97 -14.16 5.80
CA GLU A 143 -22.71 -13.51 4.72
C GLU A 143 -22.73 -11.97 4.83
N ARG A 144 -22.46 -11.43 6.02
CA ARG A 144 -22.41 -10.00 6.27
C ARG A 144 -21.00 -9.42 6.15
N VAL A 145 -19.98 -10.26 6.01
CA VAL A 145 -18.59 -9.82 5.88
C VAL A 145 -18.39 -9.12 4.55
N GLN A 146 -17.94 -7.87 4.62
CA GLN A 146 -17.72 -7.00 3.44
C GLN A 146 -16.24 -6.90 3.05
N SER A 147 -15.33 -7.10 4.01
CA SER A 147 -13.89 -7.09 3.80
C SER A 147 -13.20 -7.98 4.82
N ALA A 148 -12.13 -8.63 4.42
CA ALA A 148 -11.26 -9.41 5.28
C ALA A 148 -9.83 -9.29 4.76
N ASN A 149 -8.94 -8.75 5.57
CA ASN A 149 -7.55 -8.54 5.18
C ASN A 149 -6.62 -9.01 6.30
N VAL A 150 -5.47 -9.55 5.92
CA VAL A 150 -4.33 -9.73 6.81
C VAL A 150 -3.38 -8.56 6.69
N TYR A 151 -2.63 -8.28 7.72
CA TYR A 151 -1.58 -7.28 7.69
C TYR A 151 -0.28 -7.93 7.20
N LEU A 152 0.14 -7.57 5.99
CA LEU A 152 1.40 -8.04 5.44
C LEU A 152 2.58 -7.42 6.18
N GLY A 153 3.59 -8.23 6.47
CA GLY A 153 4.83 -7.78 7.08
C GLY A 153 5.80 -7.16 6.07
N ALA A 154 7.01 -6.87 6.53
CA ALA A 154 8.04 -6.22 5.71
C ALA A 154 8.64 -7.11 4.61
N ALA A 155 8.69 -8.43 4.80
CA ALA A 155 9.40 -9.34 3.90
C ALA A 155 9.03 -9.22 2.40
N PRO A 156 7.75 -9.17 2.00
CA PRO A 156 7.40 -9.00 0.59
C PRO A 156 7.77 -7.61 0.04
N ILE A 157 7.81 -6.57 0.87
CA ILE A 157 8.27 -5.23 0.48
C ILE A 157 9.77 -5.26 0.23
N VAL A 158 10.55 -5.90 1.13
CA VAL A 158 11.99 -6.12 0.96
C VAL A 158 12.29 -6.85 -0.34
N GLU A 159 11.53 -7.89 -0.64
CA GLU A 159 11.70 -8.65 -1.89
C GLU A 159 11.42 -7.79 -3.13
N ALA A 160 10.39 -6.93 -3.09
CA ALA A 160 10.12 -5.99 -4.17
C ALA A 160 11.30 -4.99 -4.36
N LEU A 161 11.87 -4.49 -3.26
CA LEU A 161 13.06 -3.62 -3.29
C LEU A 161 14.29 -4.35 -3.85
N ARG A 162 14.52 -5.61 -3.47
CA ARG A 162 15.59 -6.47 -4.01
C ARG A 162 15.48 -6.68 -5.52
N ARG A 163 14.26 -6.76 -6.03
CA ARG A 163 13.98 -6.83 -7.48
C ARG A 163 14.12 -5.48 -8.20
N GLY A 164 14.54 -4.45 -7.50
CA GLY A 164 14.82 -3.12 -8.07
C GLY A 164 13.60 -2.23 -8.23
N ALA A 165 12.55 -2.42 -7.42
CA ALA A 165 11.41 -1.52 -7.42
C ALA A 165 11.83 -0.12 -6.95
N GLY A 166 11.47 0.90 -7.74
CA GLY A 166 11.58 2.30 -7.36
C GLY A 166 10.34 2.79 -6.61
N VAL A 167 9.20 2.15 -6.86
CA VAL A 167 7.96 2.32 -6.08
C VAL A 167 7.48 0.95 -5.65
N VAL A 168 7.21 0.75 -4.36
CA VAL A 168 6.54 -0.45 -3.84
C VAL A 168 5.16 -0.07 -3.37
N LEU A 169 4.15 -0.71 -3.95
CA LEU A 169 2.76 -0.53 -3.62
C LEU A 169 2.20 -1.80 -2.98
N THR A 170 1.47 -1.64 -1.89
CA THR A 170 0.81 -2.76 -1.19
C THR A 170 -0.68 -2.48 -1.01
N GLY A 171 -1.46 -3.50 -0.71
CA GLY A 171 -2.72 -3.39 0.01
C GLY A 171 -2.48 -3.18 1.50
N ARG A 172 -3.26 -3.83 2.37
CA ARG A 172 -3.09 -3.68 3.82
C ARG A 172 -1.76 -4.31 4.28
N ALA A 173 -0.93 -3.51 4.91
CA ALA A 173 0.31 -3.93 5.53
C ALA A 173 0.37 -3.42 6.97
N ILE A 174 1.25 -3.97 7.78
CA ILE A 174 1.59 -3.41 9.10
C ILE A 174 2.21 -2.03 8.86
N ASP A 175 1.70 -0.99 9.52
CA ASP A 175 2.11 0.40 9.30
C ASP A 175 3.63 0.56 9.45
N ALA A 176 4.21 -0.01 10.50
CA ALA A 176 5.65 -0.02 10.70
C ALA A 176 6.43 -0.75 9.59
N ALA A 177 5.83 -1.71 8.89
CA ALA A 177 6.50 -2.47 7.83
C ALA A 177 6.91 -1.60 6.65
N LEU A 178 6.16 -0.52 6.38
CA LEU A 178 6.47 0.42 5.29
C LEU A 178 7.82 1.12 5.51
N THR A 179 8.15 1.43 6.77
CA THR A 179 9.45 2.04 7.15
C THR A 179 10.51 0.98 7.46
N TYR A 180 10.11 -0.13 8.10
CA TYR A 180 11.03 -1.19 8.47
C TYR A 180 11.64 -1.91 7.26
N ALA A 181 10.86 -2.14 6.20
CA ALA A 181 11.34 -2.82 5.01
C ALA A 181 12.51 -2.10 4.31
N PRO A 182 12.50 -0.77 4.09
CA PRO A 182 13.68 -0.03 3.65
C PRO A 182 14.92 -0.25 4.53
N LEU A 183 14.75 -0.27 5.86
CA LEU A 183 15.87 -0.48 6.79
C LEU A 183 16.44 -1.90 6.68
N VAL A 184 15.57 -2.91 6.63
CA VAL A 184 15.97 -4.31 6.41
C VAL A 184 16.75 -4.45 5.09
N TYR A 185 16.25 -3.82 4.02
CA TYR A 185 16.87 -3.88 2.71
C TYR A 185 18.23 -3.22 2.66
N GLU A 186 18.37 -2.03 3.23
CA GLU A 186 19.62 -1.23 3.15
C GLU A 186 20.69 -1.66 4.16
N LEU A 187 20.25 -2.17 5.30
CA LEU A 187 21.16 -2.56 6.39
C LEU A 187 21.40 -4.08 6.45
N ASP A 188 20.80 -4.82 5.52
CA ASP A 188 20.84 -6.29 5.47
C ASP A 188 20.48 -6.95 6.82
N TRP A 189 19.46 -6.40 7.45
CA TRP A 189 18.97 -6.95 8.72
C TRP A 189 18.25 -8.28 8.50
N PRO A 190 18.30 -9.19 9.51
CA PRO A 190 17.66 -10.50 9.43
C PRO A 190 16.13 -10.43 9.41
#